data_463643c205a670fa7c9c9d8908a77865
#
_entry.id   463643c205a670fa7c9c9d8908a77865
#
_cell.length_a   1.000
_cell.length_b   1.000
_cell.length_c   1.000
_cell.angle_alpha   90.00
_cell.angle_beta   90.00
_cell.angle_gamma   90.00
#
_symmetry.space_group_name_H-M   'P 1'
#
loop_
_entity.id
_entity.type
_entity.pdbx_description
1 polymer ?
#
loop_
_entity_poly.entity_id
_entity_poly.type
_entity_poly.pdbx_seq_one_letter_code
_entity_poly.pdbx_strand_id
1 'polypeptide(L)'
;PIRRWQGMARRQDAFSLSRRSVVAAIGMLSSDWTPVDGGITAPTGFQASGTTAGLKESGKPDLALLLAPHGAVCAGTFTTSMMRAACVDLCAERLQASEGCCRAVLINSGQANACTGDRGLIDSQRATQVLADRLGLSSDQVLICSTGVIGVPIPMQPLLAGLDPLVEALAVDGGSEAAVAILTTDLVEKQIAVEAEIEGRTVRIGGMAK
;
A
#
# COMPACT_ATOMS: atom_id res chain seq x y z
N PRO A 1 10.49 15.07 -25.76
CA PRO A 1 9.08 15.39 -25.82
C PRO A 1 8.41 15.33 -24.44
N ILE A 2 8.85 16.20 -23.48
CA ILE A 2 8.30 16.31 -22.12
C ILE A 2 7.72 17.72 -21.95
N ARG A 3 6.97 18.22 -22.93
CA ARG A 3 6.44 19.59 -22.87
C ARG A 3 4.92 19.69 -23.00
N ARG A 4 4.14 18.76 -22.40
CA ARG A 4 2.67 18.87 -22.46
C ARG A 4 1.91 18.75 -21.14
N TRP A 5 2.60 18.83 -19.98
CA TRP A 5 1.95 18.69 -18.66
C TRP A 5 1.97 19.94 -17.77
N GLN A 6 2.36 21.12 -18.28
CA GLN A 6 2.47 22.35 -17.47
C GLN A 6 1.21 23.24 -17.47
N GLY A 7 0.08 22.77 -17.98
CA GLY A 7 -1.13 23.59 -18.16
C GLY A 7 -2.30 23.31 -17.21
N MET A 8 -2.21 22.38 -16.25
CA MET A 8 -3.38 21.96 -15.44
C MET A 8 -3.26 22.10 -13.92
N ALA A 9 -2.37 22.96 -13.44
CA ALA A 9 -2.23 23.22 -12.01
C ALA A 9 -2.83 24.59 -11.66
N ARG A 10 -4.15 24.74 -11.64
CA ARG A 10 -4.90 25.77 -10.88
C ARG A 10 -6.41 25.50 -10.95
N ARG A 11 -6.92 24.61 -10.09
CA ARG A 11 -8.22 24.74 -9.39
C ARG A 11 -8.18 23.78 -8.21
N GLN A 12 -8.10 24.34 -7.01
CA GLN A 12 -8.40 23.66 -5.75
C GLN A 12 -9.93 23.53 -5.66
N ASP A 13 -10.50 22.60 -6.39
CA ASP A 13 -11.83 22.12 -6.10
C ASP A 13 -11.64 20.73 -5.48
N ALA A 14 -12.08 20.59 -4.23
CA ALA A 14 -12.08 19.32 -3.50
C ALA A 14 -12.83 18.26 -4.31
N PHE A 15 -12.09 17.44 -5.05
CA PHE A 15 -12.63 16.30 -5.76
C PHE A 15 -12.98 15.22 -4.73
N SER A 16 -14.20 15.29 -4.19
CA SER A 16 -14.88 14.12 -3.68
C SER A 16 -15.15 13.20 -4.88
N LEU A 17 -14.22 12.28 -5.14
CA LEU A 17 -14.45 11.22 -6.12
C LEU A 17 -15.50 10.26 -5.53
N SER A 18 -16.77 10.51 -5.83
CA SER A 18 -17.84 9.53 -5.59
C SER A 18 -17.53 8.27 -6.43
N ARG A 19 -18.07 7.09 -6.05
CA ARG A 19 -18.00 5.86 -6.88
C ARG A 19 -18.32 6.16 -8.37
N ARG A 20 -19.24 7.09 -8.65
CA ARG A 20 -19.59 7.56 -10.01
C ARG A 20 -18.44 8.27 -10.74
N SER A 21 -17.60 9.03 -10.02
CA SER A 21 -16.47 9.75 -10.64
C SER A 21 -15.31 8.79 -10.98
N VAL A 22 -15.13 7.73 -10.20
CA VAL A 22 -14.14 6.66 -10.50
C VAL A 22 -14.60 5.87 -11.72
N VAL A 23 -15.87 5.51 -11.82
CA VAL A 23 -16.46 4.83 -12.99
C VAL A 23 -16.37 5.71 -14.25
N ALA A 24 -16.55 7.04 -14.13
CA ALA A 24 -16.38 7.96 -15.26
C ALA A 24 -14.92 8.08 -15.72
N ALA A 25 -13.94 7.95 -14.80
CA ALA A 25 -12.52 7.92 -15.17
C ALA A 25 -12.14 6.60 -15.89
N ILE A 26 -12.80 5.49 -15.56
CA ILE A 26 -12.64 4.20 -16.25
C ILE A 26 -13.19 4.24 -17.67
N GLY A 27 -14.22 5.03 -17.96
CA GLY A 27 -14.71 5.26 -19.33
C GLY A 27 -13.68 5.90 -20.28
N MET A 28 -12.51 6.31 -19.77
CA MET A 28 -11.34 6.72 -20.56
C MET A 28 -10.33 5.58 -20.79
N LEU A 29 -10.49 4.44 -20.14
CA LEU A 29 -9.78 3.22 -20.50
C LEU A 29 -10.40 2.65 -21.76
N SER A 30 -9.62 1.93 -22.56
CA SER A 30 -10.14 1.26 -23.76
C SER A 30 -11.40 0.46 -23.43
N SER A 31 -12.31 0.28 -24.37
CA SER A 31 -13.63 -0.35 -24.24
C SER A 31 -13.64 -1.77 -23.64
N ASP A 32 -12.46 -2.33 -23.37
CA ASP A 32 -12.26 -3.75 -23.06
C ASP A 32 -12.18 -4.02 -21.54
N TRP A 33 -12.08 -2.97 -20.68
CA TRP A 33 -11.98 -3.11 -19.23
C TRP A 33 -13.31 -2.84 -18.53
N THR A 34 -13.77 -3.81 -17.75
CA THR A 34 -15.02 -3.72 -16.96
C THR A 34 -14.71 -3.55 -15.49
N PRO A 35 -15.33 -2.58 -14.79
CA PRO A 35 -15.20 -2.44 -13.34
C PRO A 35 -15.73 -3.68 -12.61
N VAL A 36 -14.96 -4.12 -11.60
CA VAL A 36 -15.35 -5.20 -10.68
C VAL A 36 -15.14 -4.78 -9.24
N ASP A 37 -15.76 -5.48 -8.30
CA ASP A 37 -15.54 -5.29 -6.87
C ASP A 37 -14.24 -5.94 -6.40
N GLY A 38 -13.77 -5.58 -5.17
CA GLY A 38 -12.65 -6.23 -4.50
C GLY A 38 -11.37 -5.39 -4.38
N GLY A 39 -11.30 -4.22 -5.06
CA GLY A 39 -10.15 -3.33 -4.91
C GLY A 39 -8.82 -4.04 -5.13
N ILE A 40 -7.86 -3.86 -4.18
CA ILE A 40 -6.52 -4.44 -4.27
C ILE A 40 -6.51 -5.98 -4.23
N THR A 41 -7.55 -6.63 -3.70
CA THR A 41 -7.66 -8.10 -3.61
C THR A 41 -8.47 -8.72 -4.76
N ALA A 42 -9.00 -7.94 -5.70
CA ALA A 42 -9.72 -8.45 -6.86
C ALA A 42 -8.91 -9.44 -7.73
N PRO A 43 -7.59 -9.24 -7.96
CA PRO A 43 -6.77 -10.25 -8.62
C PRO A 43 -6.64 -11.50 -7.74
N THR A 44 -6.84 -12.67 -8.33
CA THR A 44 -6.74 -13.95 -7.62
C THR A 44 -5.34 -14.17 -7.03
N GLY A 45 -5.28 -14.66 -5.80
CA GLY A 45 -4.02 -15.01 -5.14
C GLY A 45 -3.50 -13.90 -4.21
N PHE A 46 -4.27 -12.83 -4.00
CA PHE A 46 -3.96 -11.80 -3.01
C PHE A 46 -4.92 -11.86 -1.83
N GLN A 47 -4.39 -11.55 -0.66
CA GLN A 47 -5.13 -11.32 0.59
C GLN A 47 -4.73 -9.97 1.14
N ALA A 48 -5.62 -9.33 1.87
CA ALA A 48 -5.32 -8.09 2.58
C ALA A 48 -6.02 -8.04 3.93
N SER A 49 -5.54 -7.16 4.79
CA SER A 49 -6.18 -6.83 6.06
C SER A 49 -5.89 -5.38 6.45
N GLY A 50 -6.72 -4.83 7.31
CA GLY A 50 -6.54 -3.53 7.92
C GLY A 50 -7.01 -3.55 9.36
N THR A 51 -6.19 -3.06 10.30
CA THR A 51 -6.48 -3.06 11.74
C THR A 51 -6.10 -1.74 12.38
N THR A 52 -6.50 -1.58 13.65
CA THR A 52 -6.07 -0.49 14.52
C THR A 52 -4.98 -1.00 15.45
N ALA A 53 -3.76 -0.53 15.27
CA ALA A 53 -2.64 -0.81 16.15
C ALA A 53 -2.41 0.28 17.21
N GLY A 54 -3.05 1.45 17.08
CA GLY A 54 -2.87 2.59 17.97
C GLY A 54 -1.72 3.52 17.57
N LEU A 55 -1.41 3.58 16.28
CA LEU A 55 -0.40 4.49 15.73
C LEU A 55 -0.96 5.90 15.52
N LYS A 56 -2.28 6.01 15.33
CA LYS A 56 -3.01 7.28 15.20
C LYS A 56 -3.70 7.63 16.53
N GLU A 57 -3.55 8.86 16.97
CA GLU A 57 -4.28 9.38 18.13
C GLU A 57 -5.81 9.33 17.96
N SER A 58 -6.29 9.34 16.72
CA SER A 58 -7.72 9.27 16.39
C SER A 58 -8.37 7.92 16.67
N GLY A 59 -7.59 6.87 16.94
CA GLY A 59 -8.09 5.49 17.11
C GLY A 59 -8.64 4.85 15.82
N LYS A 60 -8.48 5.49 14.67
CA LYS A 60 -8.88 4.91 13.36
C LYS A 60 -7.89 3.82 12.94
N PRO A 61 -8.29 2.89 12.05
CA PRO A 61 -7.38 1.89 11.48
C PRO A 61 -6.12 2.53 10.92
N ASP A 62 -4.96 1.94 11.20
CA ASP A 62 -3.65 2.55 10.95
C ASP A 62 -2.55 1.56 10.54
N LEU A 63 -2.89 0.27 10.46
CA LEU A 63 -1.98 -0.78 10.01
C LEU A 63 -2.67 -1.65 8.97
N ALA A 64 -2.03 -1.83 7.81
CA ALA A 64 -2.53 -2.67 6.72
C ALA A 64 -1.47 -3.67 6.26
N LEU A 65 -1.92 -4.79 5.74
CA LEU A 65 -1.09 -5.83 5.16
C LEU A 65 -1.69 -6.28 3.84
N LEU A 66 -0.85 -6.36 2.82
CA LEU A 66 -1.13 -7.06 1.57
C LEU A 66 -0.22 -8.29 1.49
N LEU A 67 -0.80 -9.45 1.22
CA LEU A 67 -0.09 -10.72 1.14
C LEU A 67 -0.36 -11.42 -0.20
N ALA A 68 0.70 -11.92 -0.82
CA ALA A 68 0.68 -12.87 -1.93
C ALA A 68 1.21 -14.21 -1.43
N PRO A 69 0.38 -15.14 -0.93
CA PRO A 69 0.82 -16.38 -0.29
C PRO A 69 1.74 -17.25 -1.15
N HIS A 70 1.55 -17.21 -2.47
CA HIS A 70 2.34 -17.96 -3.43
C HIS A 70 3.51 -17.18 -4.04
N GLY A 71 3.73 -15.95 -3.58
CA GLY A 71 4.70 -15.02 -4.15
C GLY A 71 4.16 -14.25 -5.35
N ALA A 72 4.75 -13.10 -5.61
CA ALA A 72 4.43 -12.23 -6.74
C ALA A 72 5.71 -11.59 -7.28
N VAL A 73 5.71 -11.29 -8.57
CA VAL A 73 6.70 -10.39 -9.16
C VAL A 73 6.29 -8.96 -8.79
N CYS A 74 7.22 -8.24 -8.22
CA CYS A 74 7.02 -6.88 -7.75
C CYS A 74 7.97 -5.91 -8.43
N ALA A 75 7.48 -4.75 -8.80
CA ALA A 75 8.26 -3.62 -9.26
C ALA A 75 7.88 -2.37 -8.47
N GLY A 76 8.82 -1.48 -8.26
CA GLY A 76 8.62 -0.24 -7.52
C GLY A 76 9.18 0.97 -8.26
N THR A 77 8.54 2.12 -8.08
CA THR A 77 9.08 3.42 -8.45
C THR A 77 9.41 4.19 -7.19
N PHE A 78 10.61 4.74 -7.13
CA PHE A 78 11.13 5.40 -5.94
C PHE A 78 11.48 6.85 -6.27
N THR A 79 11.26 7.74 -5.28
CA THR A 79 11.63 9.15 -5.43
C THR A 79 13.14 9.30 -5.60
N THR A 80 13.55 10.28 -6.41
CA THR A 80 14.94 10.71 -6.56
C THR A 80 15.34 11.81 -5.56
N SER A 81 14.44 12.17 -4.63
CA SER A 81 14.73 13.15 -3.57
C SER A 81 15.94 12.71 -2.74
N MET A 82 16.76 13.65 -2.33
CA MET A 82 17.85 13.41 -1.37
C MET A 82 17.33 13.15 0.05
N MET A 83 16.13 13.63 0.37
CA MET A 83 15.46 13.44 1.66
C MET A 83 14.38 12.36 1.51
N ARG A 84 14.80 11.09 1.48
CA ARG A 84 13.88 9.96 1.39
C ARG A 84 13.52 9.43 2.77
N ALA A 85 12.32 8.85 2.89
CA ALA A 85 11.96 8.08 4.07
C ALA A 85 12.74 6.75 4.09
N ALA A 86 13.10 6.26 5.28
CA ALA A 86 13.90 5.05 5.45
C ALA A 86 13.25 3.81 4.79
N CYS A 87 11.92 3.73 4.79
CA CYS A 87 11.18 2.65 4.12
C CYS A 87 11.37 2.64 2.60
N VAL A 88 11.62 3.80 1.96
CA VAL A 88 11.86 3.91 0.52
C VAL A 88 13.18 3.24 0.13
N ASP A 89 14.25 3.56 0.87
CA ASP A 89 15.57 2.98 0.62
C ASP A 89 15.58 1.46 0.89
N LEU A 90 14.97 1.02 2.00
CA LEU A 90 14.85 -0.40 2.34
C LEU A 90 14.08 -1.19 1.27
N CYS A 91 12.97 -0.64 0.76
CA CYS A 91 12.20 -1.32 -0.29
C CYS A 91 12.96 -1.38 -1.61
N ALA A 92 13.68 -0.32 -2.00
CA ALA A 92 14.50 -0.32 -3.21
C ALA A 92 15.61 -1.37 -3.15
N GLU A 93 16.32 -1.44 -2.01
CA GLU A 93 17.35 -2.44 -1.75
C GLU A 93 16.80 -3.88 -1.85
N ARG A 94 15.68 -4.16 -1.18
CA ARG A 94 15.06 -5.49 -1.16
C ARG A 94 14.57 -5.93 -2.54
N LEU A 95 13.92 -5.04 -3.28
CA LEU A 95 13.47 -5.37 -4.64
C LEU A 95 14.64 -5.65 -5.59
N GLN A 96 15.75 -4.94 -5.42
CA GLN A 96 16.96 -5.22 -6.18
C GLN A 96 17.58 -6.57 -5.78
N ALA A 97 17.72 -6.83 -4.48
CA ALA A 97 18.33 -8.05 -3.96
C ALA A 97 17.52 -9.32 -4.25
N SER A 98 16.18 -9.21 -4.24
CA SER A 98 15.25 -10.33 -4.50
C SER A 98 14.87 -10.50 -5.98
N GLU A 99 15.47 -9.70 -6.89
CA GLU A 99 15.09 -9.66 -8.31
C GLU A 99 13.58 -9.44 -8.51
N GLY A 100 12.98 -8.63 -7.63
CA GLY A 100 11.55 -8.34 -7.64
C GLY A 100 10.65 -9.42 -7.02
N CYS A 101 11.19 -10.40 -6.33
CA CYS A 101 10.38 -11.37 -5.60
C CYS A 101 9.85 -10.75 -4.29
N CYS A 102 8.53 -10.56 -4.19
CA CYS A 102 7.87 -10.02 -3.00
C CYS A 102 6.69 -10.90 -2.60
N ARG A 103 6.43 -11.00 -1.31
CA ARG A 103 5.30 -11.77 -0.78
C ARG A 103 4.38 -10.95 0.10
N ALA A 104 4.89 -9.91 0.78
CA ALA A 104 4.08 -9.09 1.67
C ALA A 104 4.46 -7.63 1.59
N VAL A 105 3.46 -6.74 1.78
CA VAL A 105 3.65 -5.31 1.97
C VAL A 105 2.96 -4.89 3.25
N LEU A 106 3.75 -4.48 4.25
CA LEU A 106 3.26 -3.87 5.48
C LEU A 106 3.07 -2.37 5.26
N ILE A 107 1.96 -1.81 5.69
CA ILE A 107 1.70 -0.37 5.54
C ILE A 107 1.25 0.19 6.88
N ASN A 108 1.96 1.19 7.40
CA ASN A 108 1.50 1.95 8.55
C ASN A 108 1.07 3.37 8.15
N SER A 109 0.05 3.88 8.81
CA SER A 109 -0.38 5.27 8.71
C SER A 109 -0.42 5.94 10.09
N GLY A 110 0.02 7.21 10.13
CA GLY A 110 0.24 8.00 11.35
C GLY A 110 1.63 8.64 11.36
N GLN A 111 2.67 7.93 11.02
CA GLN A 111 4.04 8.40 10.90
C GLN A 111 4.59 8.03 9.52
N ALA A 112 5.24 8.99 8.87
CA ALA A 112 5.80 8.82 7.52
C ALA A 112 7.16 8.10 7.52
N ASN A 113 7.77 7.92 8.68
CA ASN A 113 9.14 7.42 8.84
C ASN A 113 10.17 8.17 7.96
N ALA A 114 9.91 9.45 7.75
CA ALA A 114 10.77 10.37 7.02
C ALA A 114 11.47 11.33 8.00
N CYS A 115 12.72 11.67 7.73
CA CYS A 115 13.56 12.49 8.60
C CYS A 115 13.74 11.89 10.02
N THR A 116 13.83 10.57 10.11
CA THR A 116 13.97 9.81 11.38
C THR A 116 15.38 9.23 11.56
N GLY A 117 16.28 9.50 10.62
CA GLY A 117 17.67 9.04 10.65
C GLY A 117 17.80 7.51 10.67
N ASP A 118 18.92 7.02 11.20
CA ASP A 118 19.22 5.57 11.27
C ASP A 118 18.16 4.78 12.05
N ARG A 119 17.50 5.41 13.02
CA ARG A 119 16.41 4.79 13.77
C ARG A 119 15.27 4.37 12.86
N GLY A 120 14.90 5.21 11.88
CA GLY A 120 13.82 4.89 10.95
C GLY A 120 14.11 3.65 10.11
N LEU A 121 15.37 3.43 9.73
CA LEU A 121 15.80 2.24 9.02
C LEU A 121 15.73 1.00 9.94
N ILE A 122 16.28 1.10 11.15
CA ILE A 122 16.24 0.03 12.16
C ILE A 122 14.80 -0.37 12.49
N ASP A 123 13.92 0.60 12.68
CA ASP A 123 12.50 0.37 12.98
C ASP A 123 11.79 -0.33 11.80
N SER A 124 12.07 0.07 10.55
CA SER A 124 11.54 -0.58 9.35
C SER A 124 12.02 -2.02 9.20
N GLN A 125 13.32 -2.26 9.40
CA GLN A 125 13.90 -3.60 9.36
C GLN A 125 13.29 -4.50 10.44
N ARG A 126 13.14 -3.99 11.66
CA ARG A 126 12.55 -4.74 12.78
C ARG A 126 11.08 -5.08 12.53
N ALA A 127 10.27 -4.12 12.06
CA ALA A 127 8.86 -4.35 11.77
C ALA A 127 8.67 -5.45 10.72
N THR A 128 9.44 -5.38 9.63
CA THR A 128 9.37 -6.35 8.53
C THR A 128 9.95 -7.70 8.90
N GLN A 129 11.01 -7.76 9.74
CA GLN A 129 11.53 -9.03 10.25
C GLN A 129 10.50 -9.75 11.11
N VAL A 130 9.90 -9.06 12.10
CA VAL A 130 8.89 -9.65 12.97
C VAL A 130 7.66 -10.11 12.20
N LEU A 131 7.22 -9.36 11.17
CA LEU A 131 6.14 -9.80 10.31
C LEU A 131 6.53 -11.02 9.46
N ALA A 132 7.75 -11.04 8.90
CA ALA A 132 8.25 -12.17 8.13
C ALA A 132 8.26 -13.46 8.97
N ASP A 133 8.72 -13.39 10.22
CA ASP A 133 8.74 -14.52 11.16
C ASP A 133 7.33 -15.08 11.38
N ARG A 134 6.31 -14.22 11.52
CA ARG A 134 4.90 -14.62 11.67
C ARG A 134 4.31 -15.29 10.44
N LEU A 135 4.74 -14.84 9.27
CA LEU A 135 4.25 -15.37 7.98
C LEU A 135 5.07 -16.55 7.47
N GLY A 136 6.16 -16.94 8.16
CA GLY A 136 7.09 -17.98 7.68
C GLY A 136 7.82 -17.55 6.39
N LEU A 137 8.16 -16.26 6.28
CA LEU A 137 8.84 -15.65 5.14
C LEU A 137 10.26 -15.23 5.48
N SER A 138 11.07 -14.97 4.45
CA SER A 138 12.30 -14.21 4.61
C SER A 138 12.01 -12.71 4.67
N SER A 139 12.76 -11.93 5.46
CA SER A 139 12.52 -10.50 5.64
C SER A 139 12.70 -9.67 4.37
N ASP A 140 13.51 -10.13 3.42
CA ASP A 140 13.69 -9.52 2.10
C ASP A 140 12.45 -9.65 1.18
N GLN A 141 11.55 -10.60 1.49
CA GLN A 141 10.27 -10.76 0.80
C GLN A 141 9.15 -9.86 1.34
N VAL A 142 9.43 -9.07 2.38
CA VAL A 142 8.46 -8.16 3.03
C VAL A 142 8.86 -6.72 2.81
N LEU A 143 8.04 -5.97 2.09
CA LEU A 143 8.21 -4.53 1.91
C LEU A 143 7.45 -3.74 2.98
N ILE A 144 7.79 -2.45 3.15
CA ILE A 144 7.11 -1.57 4.10
C ILE A 144 6.85 -0.20 3.48
N CYS A 145 5.63 0.30 3.65
CA CYS A 145 5.25 1.66 3.32
C CYS A 145 4.79 2.41 4.57
N SER A 146 5.22 3.65 4.72
CA SER A 146 4.85 4.49 5.86
C SER A 146 4.30 5.83 5.39
N THR A 147 3.23 6.29 6.04
CA THR A 147 2.63 7.58 5.71
C THR A 147 2.12 8.31 6.95
N GLY A 148 2.15 9.63 6.95
CA GLY A 148 1.68 10.46 8.07
C GLY A 148 2.64 11.59 8.43
N VAL A 149 2.88 11.79 9.71
CA VAL A 149 3.71 12.88 10.24
C VAL A 149 5.19 12.62 9.95
N ILE A 150 5.90 13.66 9.50
CA ILE A 150 7.34 13.65 9.21
C ILE A 150 8.11 13.98 10.50
N GLY A 151 9.28 13.37 10.69
CA GLY A 151 10.19 13.64 11.81
C GLY A 151 9.81 12.95 13.12
N VAL A 152 8.70 12.23 13.15
CA VAL A 152 8.24 11.46 14.32
C VAL A 152 8.54 9.99 14.09
N PRO A 153 9.30 9.32 14.99
CA PRO A 153 9.53 7.88 14.90
C PRO A 153 8.24 7.07 15.02
N ILE A 154 8.22 5.91 14.37
CA ILE A 154 7.09 4.99 14.50
C ILE A 154 7.02 4.47 15.94
N PRO A 155 5.85 4.46 16.60
CA PRO A 155 5.66 3.83 17.90
C PRO A 155 5.77 2.30 17.76
N MET A 156 6.97 1.76 17.91
CA MET A 156 7.24 0.36 17.58
C MET A 156 6.50 -0.63 18.48
N GLN A 157 6.27 -0.31 19.75
CA GLN A 157 5.56 -1.21 20.66
C GLN A 157 4.12 -1.49 20.18
N PRO A 158 3.26 -0.48 19.92
CA PRO A 158 1.93 -0.73 19.37
C PRO A 158 1.98 -1.32 17.95
N LEU A 159 2.91 -0.90 17.09
CA LEU A 159 3.03 -1.49 15.76
C LEU A 159 3.26 -3.01 15.84
N LEU A 160 4.26 -3.44 16.64
CA LEU A 160 4.60 -4.85 16.78
C LEU A 160 3.46 -5.67 17.44
N ALA A 161 2.76 -5.08 18.42
CA ALA A 161 1.60 -5.71 19.03
C ALA A 161 0.41 -5.86 18.06
N GLY A 162 0.31 -4.96 17.08
CA GLY A 162 -0.73 -5.00 16.05
C GLY A 162 -0.50 -6.03 14.95
N LEU A 163 0.70 -6.64 14.85
CA LEU A 163 1.01 -7.58 13.77
C LEU A 163 0.25 -8.90 13.87
N ASP A 164 0.04 -9.43 15.08
CA ASP A 164 -0.71 -10.69 15.26
C ASP A 164 -2.18 -10.54 14.82
N PRO A 165 -2.94 -9.55 15.33
CA PRO A 165 -4.30 -9.29 14.84
C PRO A 165 -4.36 -8.99 13.34
N LEU A 166 -3.35 -8.33 12.79
CA LEU A 166 -3.28 -8.00 11.36
C LEU A 166 -3.15 -9.25 10.49
N VAL A 167 -2.30 -10.21 10.90
CA VAL A 167 -2.10 -11.49 10.21
C VAL A 167 -3.35 -12.37 10.34
N GLU A 168 -3.98 -12.42 11.52
CA GLU A 168 -5.21 -13.18 11.76
C GLU A 168 -6.40 -12.66 10.93
N ALA A 169 -6.43 -11.35 10.64
CA ALA A 169 -7.49 -10.71 9.86
C ALA A 169 -7.28 -10.82 8.32
N LEU A 170 -6.22 -11.47 7.83
CA LEU A 170 -5.99 -11.62 6.39
C LEU A 170 -7.15 -12.34 5.71
N ALA A 171 -7.72 -11.71 4.68
CA ALA A 171 -8.83 -12.24 3.91
C ALA A 171 -8.71 -11.91 2.42
N VAL A 172 -9.33 -12.72 1.57
CA VAL A 172 -9.40 -12.51 0.11
C VAL A 172 -10.28 -11.32 -0.26
N ASP A 173 -11.12 -10.87 0.64
CA ASP A 173 -12.02 -9.72 0.52
C ASP A 173 -11.60 -8.54 1.42
N GLY A 174 -10.45 -8.61 2.10
CA GLY A 174 -9.93 -7.60 3.02
C GLY A 174 -9.36 -6.33 2.36
N GLY A 175 -9.64 -6.10 1.08
CA GLY A 175 -9.12 -4.94 0.34
C GLY A 175 -9.63 -3.61 0.87
N SER A 176 -10.91 -3.53 1.26
CA SER A 176 -11.52 -2.30 1.81
C SER A 176 -10.94 -1.92 3.16
N GLU A 177 -10.74 -2.88 4.05
CA GLU A 177 -10.12 -2.67 5.36
C GLU A 177 -8.69 -2.14 5.22
N ALA A 178 -7.92 -2.72 4.29
CA ALA A 178 -6.58 -2.22 3.98
C ALA A 178 -6.62 -0.79 3.42
N ALA A 179 -7.53 -0.49 2.48
CA ALA A 179 -7.68 0.83 1.89
C ALA A 179 -8.07 1.91 2.92
N VAL A 180 -8.89 1.55 3.91
CA VAL A 180 -9.24 2.44 5.05
C VAL A 180 -8.04 2.64 5.97
N ALA A 181 -7.29 1.58 6.28
CA ALA A 181 -6.17 1.66 7.23
C ALA A 181 -5.01 2.53 6.75
N ILE A 182 -4.82 2.68 5.44
CA ILE A 182 -3.76 3.54 4.89
C ILE A 182 -4.11 5.04 4.86
N LEU A 183 -5.34 5.44 5.16
CA LEU A 183 -5.78 6.85 5.13
C LEU A 183 -5.10 7.67 6.24
N THR A 184 -4.84 8.94 5.97
CA THR A 184 -4.45 9.94 6.98
C THR A 184 -5.43 11.11 6.99
N THR A 185 -5.26 12.09 6.11
CA THR A 185 -6.13 13.27 5.95
C THR A 185 -7.16 13.09 4.82
N ASP A 186 -7.15 11.95 4.15
CA ASP A 186 -8.11 11.63 3.10
C ASP A 186 -9.52 11.51 3.70
N LEU A 187 -10.51 12.00 2.96
CA LEU A 187 -11.93 11.96 3.38
C LEU A 187 -12.61 10.64 3.02
N VAL A 188 -12.11 9.97 1.98
CA VAL A 188 -12.65 8.70 1.47
C VAL A 188 -11.52 7.77 1.05
N GLU A 189 -11.76 6.49 1.13
CA GLU A 189 -10.88 5.47 0.56
C GLU A 189 -10.84 5.57 -0.97
N LYS A 190 -9.70 5.26 -1.55
CA LYS A 190 -9.47 5.23 -2.99
C LYS A 190 -9.04 3.84 -3.38
N GLN A 191 -9.97 3.08 -3.94
CA GLN A 191 -9.72 1.75 -4.45
C GLN A 191 -10.48 1.52 -5.75
N ILE A 192 -9.95 0.66 -6.59
CA ILE A 192 -10.55 0.29 -7.87
C ILE A 192 -10.11 -1.12 -8.25
N ALA A 193 -10.98 -1.84 -8.94
CA ALA A 193 -10.60 -3.02 -9.67
C ALA A 193 -11.31 -3.06 -11.02
N VAL A 194 -10.62 -3.61 -12.01
CA VAL A 194 -11.12 -3.81 -13.37
C VAL A 194 -10.72 -5.18 -13.87
N GLU A 195 -11.50 -5.75 -14.80
CA GLU A 195 -11.17 -6.98 -15.51
C GLU A 195 -11.33 -6.84 -17.01
N ALA A 196 -10.59 -7.64 -17.75
CA ALA A 196 -10.71 -7.80 -19.19
C ALA A 196 -10.37 -9.23 -19.61
N GLU A 197 -10.91 -9.65 -20.75
CA GLU A 197 -10.50 -10.88 -21.42
C GLU A 197 -9.30 -10.59 -22.34
N ILE A 198 -8.16 -11.23 -22.06
CA ILE A 198 -6.95 -11.11 -22.87
C ILE A 198 -6.53 -12.51 -23.30
N GLU A 199 -6.52 -12.75 -24.62
CA GLU A 199 -6.18 -14.07 -25.20
C GLU A 199 -6.99 -15.23 -24.58
N GLY A 200 -8.28 -15.02 -24.31
CA GLY A 200 -9.19 -16.01 -23.74
C GLY A 200 -8.95 -16.30 -22.25
N ARG A 201 -8.29 -15.38 -21.55
CA ARG A 201 -8.06 -15.44 -20.10
C ARG A 201 -8.55 -14.17 -19.43
N THR A 202 -9.29 -14.33 -18.34
CA THR A 202 -9.68 -13.18 -17.49
C THR A 202 -8.47 -12.63 -16.76
N VAL A 203 -8.14 -11.39 -17.02
CA VAL A 203 -7.09 -10.64 -16.32
C VAL A 203 -7.75 -9.59 -15.43
N ARG A 204 -7.33 -9.50 -14.17
CA ARG A 204 -7.79 -8.49 -13.21
C ARG A 204 -6.67 -7.59 -12.77
N ILE A 205 -6.98 -6.29 -12.65
CA ILE A 205 -6.11 -5.28 -12.06
C ILE A 205 -6.85 -4.69 -10.87
N GLY A 206 -6.23 -4.77 -9.70
CA GLY A 206 -6.75 -4.16 -8.48
C GLY A 206 -5.79 -3.10 -7.95
N GLY A 207 -6.32 -2.06 -7.33
CA GLY A 207 -5.51 -1.00 -6.78
C GLY A 207 -6.14 -0.30 -5.59
N MET A 208 -5.28 0.22 -4.71
CA MET A 208 -5.64 1.19 -3.68
C MET A 208 -4.62 2.31 -3.67
N ALA A 209 -5.04 3.50 -3.30
CA ALA A 209 -4.19 4.68 -3.27
C ALA A 209 -4.51 5.59 -2.08
N LYS A 210 -3.46 6.29 -1.68
CA LYS A 210 -3.53 7.33 -0.68
C LYS A 210 -2.96 8.64 -1.23
#